data_6c052e6a71d70b78060869721d144025
#
_entry.id   6c052e6a71d70b78060869721d144025
#
_cell.length_a   1.000
_cell.length_b   1.000
_cell.length_c   1.000
_cell.angle_alpha   90.00
_cell.angle_beta   90.00
_cell.angle_gamma   90.00
#
_symmetry.space_group_name_H-M   'P 1'
#
loop_
_entity.id
_entity.type
_entity.pdbx_description
1 polymer ?
#
loop_
_entity_poly.entity_id
_entity_poly.type
_entity_poly.pdbx_seq_one_letter_code
_entity_poly.pdbx_strand_id
1 'polypeptide(L)'
;SRGLGDVYKRQQYGSDPLRWYMITNSSPWDNLKFDVDGIEEVRRKFFGTLYNTYSFFALYANVDGFEYKEADLPMNERPEIDRWILSVLNTLVKEVDTCYNEYEPTKAGRLISDFVNDNLSNWYVRLNRKRFWGGGFTQDKLSAYQTLYTCLETVAKLMAPIAPFYADRLYSDLIGVTGRDNVVSVHLAKFPEYNEKMVDKELEAQMQMAQDVTSMVLALRRKVNIKVRQPLQCIMIPVVDEVQKAHIEAVKALIMSEVNVKEIKFVDGAAGVLVKKVKCDFKKLGPKFGKQMKAVAAAVAEMSQEAIAELEKNGKYTFDLGGAEAVIESADVEIFSEDIPGWLVANEGKLTVALEVTVTDELRREGIARELVNRIQNIRKSSGFEITDKIKLTLSKNPQTDDAVNEYNSYICNQVLGTSLTLADEVKDGTELNFDDFSLFVNVVKE
;
A
#
# COMPACT_ATOMS: atom_id res chain seq x y z
N SER A 1 35.65 15.40 14.22
CA SER A 1 35.86 16.63 13.45
C SER A 1 34.71 17.60 13.70
N ARG A 2 34.96 18.67 14.39
CA ARG A 2 34.00 19.77 14.59
C ARG A 2 34.07 20.74 13.40
N GLY A 3 33.96 20.18 12.19
CA GLY A 3 34.13 20.96 10.98
C GLY A 3 32.85 21.57 10.47
N LEU A 4 32.99 22.62 9.66
CA LEU A 4 31.94 23.29 8.90
C LEU A 4 31.01 22.33 8.13
N GLY A 5 31.46 21.10 7.83
CA GLY A 5 30.67 20.06 7.19
C GLY A 5 29.41 19.62 7.94
N ASP A 6 29.47 19.55 9.29
CA ASP A 6 28.32 19.20 10.12
C ASP A 6 27.29 20.33 10.15
N VAL A 7 27.75 21.58 10.21
CA VAL A 7 26.88 22.76 10.16
C VAL A 7 26.18 22.86 8.80
N TYR A 8 26.93 22.66 7.73
CA TYR A 8 26.38 22.69 6.36
C TYR A 8 25.32 21.61 6.14
N LYS A 9 25.58 20.38 6.58
CA LYS A 9 24.61 19.27 6.46
C LYS A 9 23.36 19.52 7.29
N ARG A 10 23.49 20.04 8.51
CA ARG A 10 22.34 20.41 9.34
C ARG A 10 21.50 21.53 8.72
N GLN A 11 22.14 22.50 8.07
CA GLN A 11 21.43 23.57 7.35
C GLN A 11 20.69 23.05 6.12
N GLN A 12 21.27 22.09 5.40
CA GLN A 12 20.69 21.54 4.18
C GLN A 12 19.55 20.54 4.45
N TYR A 13 19.73 19.65 5.42
CA TYR A 13 18.81 18.51 5.63
C TYR A 13 17.97 18.64 6.91
N GLY A 14 18.35 19.49 7.83
CA GLY A 14 17.79 19.58 9.17
C GLY A 14 18.45 18.60 10.15
N SER A 15 18.33 18.89 11.45
CA SER A 15 18.93 18.06 12.50
C SER A 15 18.19 16.74 12.70
N ASP A 16 16.87 16.74 12.63
CA ASP A 16 16.07 15.55 12.89
C ASP A 16 16.15 14.48 11.81
N PRO A 17 16.16 14.79 10.49
CA PRO A 17 16.46 13.79 9.47
C PRO A 17 17.84 13.14 9.65
N LEU A 18 18.86 13.90 10.05
CA LEU A 18 20.18 13.35 10.36
C LEU A 18 20.14 12.40 11.57
N ARG A 19 19.49 12.83 12.67
CA ARG A 19 19.34 12.00 13.88
C ARG A 19 18.57 10.72 13.57
N TRP A 20 17.45 10.85 12.85
CA TRP A 20 16.63 9.71 12.44
C TRP A 20 17.41 8.71 11.59
N TYR A 21 18.12 9.20 10.57
CA TYR A 21 18.98 8.37 9.74
C TYR A 21 20.03 7.62 10.56
N MET A 22 20.74 8.31 11.45
CA MET A 22 21.79 7.68 12.26
C MET A 22 21.25 6.60 13.20
N ILE A 23 20.05 6.78 13.73
CA ILE A 23 19.43 5.84 14.68
C ILE A 23 18.76 4.68 13.94
N THR A 24 18.08 4.92 12.82
CA THR A 24 17.26 3.89 12.16
C THR A 24 18.01 3.09 11.11
N ASN A 25 19.12 3.60 10.56
CA ASN A 25 19.85 2.95 9.49
C ASN A 25 20.59 1.69 9.97
N SER A 26 21.27 1.76 11.11
CA SER A 26 21.89 0.59 11.74
C SER A 26 21.78 0.67 13.27
N SER A 27 21.94 -0.49 13.94
CA SER A 27 21.94 -0.54 15.40
C SER A 27 23.08 0.31 15.97
N PRO A 28 22.91 0.94 17.17
CA PRO A 28 23.90 1.84 17.74
C PRO A 28 25.29 1.21 17.99
N TRP A 29 25.35 -0.10 18.13
CA TRP A 29 26.60 -0.87 18.32
C TRP A 29 27.20 -1.39 17.02
N ASP A 30 26.54 -1.21 15.87
CA ASP A 30 27.07 -1.58 14.58
C ASP A 30 27.76 -0.40 13.89
N ASN A 31 28.74 -0.70 13.03
CA ASN A 31 29.41 0.33 12.25
C ASN A 31 28.47 0.89 11.18
N LEU A 32 28.11 2.16 11.31
CA LEU A 32 27.34 2.88 10.30
C LEU A 32 28.25 3.36 9.16
N LYS A 33 28.02 2.86 7.94
CA LYS A 33 28.55 3.50 6.74
C LYS A 33 27.70 4.74 6.45
N PHE A 34 28.24 5.90 6.81
CA PHE A 34 27.54 7.16 6.63
C PHE A 34 27.36 7.50 5.16
N ASP A 35 26.12 7.71 4.76
CA ASP A 35 25.74 8.10 3.41
C ASP A 35 24.80 9.31 3.45
N VAL A 36 25.13 10.34 2.68
CA VAL A 36 24.33 11.58 2.61
C VAL A 36 22.99 11.34 1.88
N ASP A 37 23.00 10.48 0.89
CA ASP A 37 21.78 10.14 0.13
C ASP A 37 20.75 9.43 1.03
N GLY A 38 21.21 8.68 2.03
CA GLY A 38 20.35 8.07 3.05
C GLY A 38 19.64 9.10 3.93
N ILE A 39 20.28 10.24 4.23
CA ILE A 39 19.62 11.33 4.96
C ILE A 39 18.52 11.97 4.10
N GLU A 40 18.81 12.20 2.81
CA GLU A 40 17.82 12.73 1.88
C GLU A 40 16.63 11.76 1.70
N GLU A 41 16.91 10.47 1.67
CA GLU A 41 15.87 9.45 1.60
C GLU A 41 14.96 9.49 2.83
N VAL A 42 15.51 9.55 4.04
CA VAL A 42 14.74 9.70 5.28
C VAL A 42 13.95 10.99 5.29
N ARG A 43 14.55 12.11 4.88
CA ARG A 43 13.88 13.41 4.80
C ARG A 43 12.67 13.33 3.88
N ARG A 44 12.81 12.71 2.71
CA ARG A 44 11.76 12.60 1.70
C ARG A 44 10.72 11.55 2.06
N LYS A 45 11.13 10.34 2.42
CA LYS A 45 10.22 9.21 2.64
C LYS A 45 9.50 9.24 3.98
N PHE A 46 10.17 9.63 5.06
CA PHE A 46 9.55 9.66 6.39
C PHE A 46 9.02 11.05 6.74
N PHE A 47 9.89 12.05 6.88
CA PHE A 47 9.46 13.40 7.28
C PHE A 47 8.56 14.05 6.24
N GLY A 48 8.85 13.87 4.95
CA GLY A 48 8.03 14.36 3.85
C GLY A 48 6.64 13.72 3.84
N THR A 49 6.54 12.43 4.09
CA THR A 49 5.26 11.71 4.18
C THR A 49 4.46 12.18 5.39
N LEU A 50 5.08 12.28 6.56
CA LEU A 50 4.41 12.77 7.77
C LEU A 50 3.95 14.23 7.60
N TYR A 51 4.80 15.09 7.01
CA TYR A 51 4.44 16.47 6.70
C TYR A 51 3.23 16.55 5.73
N ASN A 52 3.23 15.77 4.67
CA ASN A 52 2.12 15.73 3.72
C ASN A 52 0.83 15.23 4.38
N THR A 53 0.93 14.25 5.27
CA THR A 53 -0.21 13.74 6.05
C THR A 53 -0.77 14.83 6.98
N TYR A 54 0.11 15.52 7.72
CA TYR A 54 -0.29 16.65 8.54
C TYR A 54 -0.86 17.80 7.72
N SER A 55 -0.25 18.18 6.61
CA SER A 55 -0.71 19.25 5.73
C SER A 55 -2.09 18.95 5.13
N PHE A 56 -2.33 17.69 4.78
CA PHE A 56 -3.65 17.22 4.35
C PHE A 56 -4.69 17.40 5.47
N PHE A 57 -4.37 16.93 6.68
CA PHE A 57 -5.22 17.11 7.85
C PHE A 57 -5.51 18.60 8.11
N ALA A 58 -4.47 19.43 8.22
CA ALA A 58 -4.59 20.85 8.56
C ALA A 58 -5.39 21.63 7.52
N LEU A 59 -5.18 21.34 6.21
CA LEU A 59 -5.92 21.98 5.13
C LEU A 59 -7.42 21.81 5.30
N TYR A 60 -7.88 20.58 5.45
CA TYR A 60 -9.31 20.29 5.54
C TYR A 60 -9.90 20.65 6.91
N ALA A 61 -9.16 20.45 8.00
CA ALA A 61 -9.56 20.87 9.33
C ALA A 61 -9.81 22.38 9.38
N ASN A 62 -8.95 23.19 8.76
CA ASN A 62 -9.14 24.65 8.66
C ASN A 62 -10.35 25.02 7.80
N VAL A 63 -10.56 24.34 6.65
CA VAL A 63 -11.72 24.60 5.78
C VAL A 63 -13.03 24.28 6.47
N ASP A 64 -13.08 23.17 7.21
CA ASP A 64 -14.29 22.72 7.92
C ASP A 64 -14.44 23.33 9.33
N GLY A 65 -13.44 24.07 9.81
CA GLY A 65 -13.44 24.68 11.15
C GLY A 65 -13.34 23.66 12.29
N PHE A 66 -12.67 22.51 12.05
CA PHE A 66 -12.48 21.49 13.07
C PHE A 66 -11.46 21.93 14.11
N GLU A 67 -11.90 22.14 15.36
CA GLU A 67 -11.07 22.52 16.52
C GLU A 67 -11.07 21.44 17.61
N TYR A 68 -11.63 20.30 17.36
CA TYR A 68 -11.77 19.17 18.27
C TYR A 68 -12.50 19.52 19.58
N LYS A 69 -13.58 20.31 19.49
CA LYS A 69 -14.42 20.68 20.62
C LYS A 69 -15.49 19.62 20.92
N GLU A 70 -15.75 18.75 19.97
CA GLU A 70 -16.70 17.67 20.08
C GLU A 70 -16.18 16.58 21.02
N ALA A 71 -17.10 15.87 21.68
CA ALA A 71 -16.74 14.70 22.47
C ALA A 71 -16.12 13.60 21.60
N ASP A 72 -15.20 12.84 22.17
CA ASP A 72 -14.59 11.70 21.48
C ASP A 72 -15.65 10.66 21.12
N LEU A 73 -15.70 10.30 19.84
CA LEU A 73 -16.56 9.22 19.40
C LEU A 73 -16.07 7.88 19.97
N PRO A 74 -16.96 7.08 20.56
CA PRO A 74 -16.62 5.76 21.07
C PRO A 74 -16.22 4.82 19.91
N MET A 75 -15.38 3.82 20.19
CA MET A 75 -14.83 2.91 19.18
C MET A 75 -15.91 2.18 18.37
N ASN A 76 -17.00 1.77 19.01
CA ASN A 76 -18.11 1.07 18.37
C ASN A 76 -18.96 1.94 17.43
N GLU A 77 -18.83 3.26 17.50
CA GLU A 77 -19.49 4.20 16.58
C GLU A 77 -18.59 4.63 15.41
N ARG A 78 -17.31 4.21 15.43
CA ARG A 78 -16.38 4.52 14.36
C ARG A 78 -16.47 3.51 13.23
N PRO A 79 -16.32 3.94 11.97
CA PRO A 79 -16.14 3.01 10.84
C PRO A 79 -14.98 2.05 11.06
N GLU A 80 -15.06 0.88 10.42
CA GLU A 80 -14.07 -0.18 10.55
C GLU A 80 -12.64 0.27 10.22
N ILE A 81 -12.49 1.10 9.20
CA ILE A 81 -11.19 1.65 8.80
C ILE A 81 -10.57 2.56 9.89
N ASP A 82 -11.39 3.30 10.64
CA ASP A 82 -10.93 4.12 11.76
C ASP A 82 -10.55 3.25 12.95
N ARG A 83 -11.37 2.22 13.25
CA ARG A 83 -11.07 1.22 14.29
C ARG A 83 -9.77 0.48 14.01
N TRP A 84 -9.56 0.08 12.76
CA TRP A 84 -8.33 -0.56 12.32
C TRP A 84 -7.09 0.29 12.61
N ILE A 85 -7.05 1.53 12.12
CA ILE A 85 -5.84 2.36 12.28
C ILE A 85 -5.56 2.70 13.74
N LEU A 86 -6.61 2.89 14.56
CA LEU A 86 -6.47 3.10 15.99
C LEU A 86 -5.99 1.84 16.73
N SER A 87 -6.42 0.66 16.30
CA SER A 87 -5.91 -0.61 16.81
C SER A 87 -4.41 -0.77 16.51
N VAL A 88 -4.01 -0.57 15.25
CA VAL A 88 -2.61 -0.62 14.84
C VAL A 88 -1.76 0.43 15.59
N LEU A 89 -2.31 1.64 15.78
CA LEU A 89 -1.64 2.68 16.57
C LEU A 89 -1.39 2.24 18.02
N ASN A 90 -2.38 1.61 18.67
CA ASN A 90 -2.20 1.09 20.02
C ASN A 90 -1.19 -0.05 20.10
N THR A 91 -1.18 -0.92 19.12
CA THR A 91 -0.13 -1.95 18.98
C THR A 91 1.25 -1.29 18.84
N LEU A 92 1.38 -0.27 18.01
CA LEU A 92 2.60 0.51 17.85
C LEU A 92 3.06 1.14 19.18
N VAL A 93 2.14 1.75 19.94
CA VAL A 93 2.46 2.35 21.25
C VAL A 93 3.12 1.32 22.16
N LYS A 94 2.54 0.11 22.28
CA LYS A 94 3.09 -0.98 23.09
C LYS A 94 4.48 -1.40 22.63
N GLU A 95 4.66 -1.59 21.32
CA GLU A 95 5.93 -2.07 20.75
C GLU A 95 7.04 -1.02 20.88
N VAL A 96 6.72 0.26 20.63
CA VAL A 96 7.69 1.35 20.77
C VAL A 96 8.09 1.57 22.21
N ASP A 97 7.13 1.53 23.16
CA ASP A 97 7.43 1.61 24.59
C ASP A 97 8.36 0.46 25.03
N THR A 98 8.06 -0.76 24.61
CA THR A 98 8.93 -1.92 24.85
C THR A 98 10.32 -1.71 24.26
N CYS A 99 10.44 -1.24 23.03
CA CYS A 99 11.72 -0.99 22.38
C CYS A 99 12.55 0.08 23.12
N TYR A 100 11.92 1.15 23.58
CA TYR A 100 12.66 2.18 24.35
C TYR A 100 13.10 1.67 25.70
N ASN A 101 12.29 0.86 26.40
CA ASN A 101 12.66 0.25 27.67
C ASN A 101 13.79 -0.77 27.53
N GLU A 102 13.88 -1.45 26.37
CA GLU A 102 14.93 -2.42 26.05
C GLU A 102 16.17 -1.82 25.37
N TYR A 103 16.23 -0.48 25.26
CA TYR A 103 17.31 0.24 24.58
C TYR A 103 17.48 -0.11 23.10
N GLU A 104 16.35 -0.37 22.40
CA GLU A 104 16.27 -0.69 20.96
C GLU A 104 15.73 0.50 20.12
N PRO A 105 16.37 1.68 20.12
CA PRO A 105 15.83 2.86 19.44
C PRO A 105 15.75 2.69 17.92
N THR A 106 16.62 1.88 17.32
CA THR A 106 16.58 1.54 15.89
C THR A 106 15.28 0.88 15.51
N LYS A 107 14.86 -0.11 16.29
CA LYS A 107 13.61 -0.82 16.07
C LYS A 107 12.40 0.10 16.30
N ALA A 108 12.42 0.89 17.38
CA ALA A 108 11.39 1.88 17.64
C ALA A 108 11.21 2.87 16.48
N GLY A 109 12.28 3.46 15.97
CA GLY A 109 12.22 4.39 14.85
C GLY A 109 11.72 3.75 13.54
N ARG A 110 12.09 2.50 13.26
CA ARG A 110 11.59 1.76 12.09
C ARG A 110 10.10 1.48 12.21
N LEU A 111 9.61 1.00 13.35
CA LEU A 111 8.18 0.78 13.60
C LEU A 111 7.34 2.04 13.40
N ILE A 112 7.84 3.19 13.88
CA ILE A 112 7.18 4.48 13.67
C ILE A 112 7.17 4.86 12.18
N SER A 113 8.29 4.65 11.47
CA SER A 113 8.39 4.95 10.04
C SER A 113 7.44 4.09 9.22
N ASP A 114 7.36 2.79 9.50
CA ASP A 114 6.50 1.83 8.81
C ASP A 114 5.03 2.19 9.06
N PHE A 115 4.64 2.49 10.30
CA PHE A 115 3.29 2.95 10.61
C PHE A 115 2.90 4.21 9.82
N VAL A 116 3.76 5.23 9.80
CA VAL A 116 3.48 6.50 9.11
C VAL A 116 3.37 6.31 7.61
N ASN A 117 4.29 5.55 7.03
CA ASN A 117 4.36 5.37 5.58
C ASN A 117 3.27 4.40 5.09
N ASP A 118 3.22 3.21 5.66
CA ASP A 118 2.44 2.13 5.11
C ASP A 118 1.00 2.17 5.62
N ASN A 119 0.79 2.27 6.94
CA ASN A 119 -0.56 2.22 7.49
C ASN A 119 -1.27 3.57 7.42
N LEU A 120 -0.64 4.64 7.89
CA LEU A 120 -1.30 5.93 8.01
C LEU A 120 -1.44 6.65 6.65
N SER A 121 -0.32 6.86 5.93
CA SER A 121 -0.34 7.63 4.68
C SER A 121 -0.86 6.81 3.50
N ASN A 122 -0.23 5.65 3.23
CA ASN A 122 -0.51 4.86 2.02
C ASN A 122 -1.83 4.10 2.08
N TRP A 123 -2.35 3.82 3.28
CA TRP A 123 -3.62 3.14 3.43
C TRP A 123 -4.69 4.07 4.03
N TYR A 124 -4.58 4.45 5.28
CA TYR A 124 -5.65 5.19 5.95
C TYR A 124 -6.01 6.50 5.24
N VAL A 125 -5.06 7.41 5.08
CA VAL A 125 -5.31 8.72 4.45
C VAL A 125 -5.74 8.56 3.00
N ARG A 126 -5.05 7.72 2.23
CA ARG A 126 -5.35 7.53 0.81
C ARG A 126 -6.76 6.99 0.58
N LEU A 127 -7.20 6.01 1.35
CA LEU A 127 -8.54 5.41 1.25
C LEU A 127 -9.65 6.36 1.69
N ASN A 128 -9.36 7.23 2.65
CA ASN A 128 -10.35 8.09 3.30
C ASN A 128 -10.40 9.52 2.73
N ARG A 129 -9.63 9.87 1.70
CA ARG A 129 -9.58 11.24 1.15
C ARG A 129 -10.96 11.82 0.87
N LYS A 130 -11.87 11.03 0.32
CA LYS A 130 -13.24 11.47 -0.01
C LYS A 130 -14.06 11.88 1.21
N ARG A 131 -13.79 11.33 2.39
CA ARG A 131 -14.48 11.68 3.66
C ARG A 131 -14.16 13.11 4.09
N PHE A 132 -12.98 13.62 3.70
CA PHE A 132 -12.54 14.98 4.03
C PHE A 132 -12.99 16.01 2.98
N TRP A 133 -13.14 15.62 1.69
CA TRP A 133 -13.35 16.57 0.59
C TRP A 133 -14.77 17.10 0.44
N GLY A 134 -15.76 16.39 0.87
CA GLY A 134 -17.12 16.69 0.44
C GLY A 134 -18.13 16.79 1.60
N GLY A 135 -19.25 17.42 1.29
CA GLY A 135 -20.44 17.40 2.13
C GLY A 135 -20.33 18.25 3.39
N GLY A 136 -21.42 18.23 4.18
CA GLY A 136 -21.45 18.84 5.49
C GLY A 136 -20.61 18.08 6.52
N PHE A 137 -20.48 18.65 7.70
CA PHE A 137 -19.77 18.06 8.83
C PHE A 137 -20.63 16.93 9.44
N THR A 138 -20.42 15.71 8.95
CA THR A 138 -21.14 14.51 9.39
C THR A 138 -20.41 13.78 10.51
N GLN A 139 -21.08 12.87 11.23
CA GLN A 139 -20.44 12.02 12.24
C GLN A 139 -19.30 11.17 11.65
N ASP A 140 -19.44 10.67 10.40
CA ASP A 140 -18.39 9.96 9.71
C ASP A 140 -17.15 10.84 9.47
N LYS A 141 -17.37 12.10 9.05
CA LYS A 141 -16.30 13.08 8.87
C LYS A 141 -15.62 13.45 10.18
N LEU A 142 -16.42 13.63 11.25
CA LEU A 142 -15.91 13.86 12.60
C LEU A 142 -15.04 12.70 13.06
N SER A 143 -15.50 11.45 12.85
CA SER A 143 -14.70 10.25 13.16
C SER A 143 -13.34 10.27 12.43
N ALA A 144 -13.33 10.62 11.14
CA ALA A 144 -12.11 10.70 10.36
C ALA A 144 -11.13 11.77 10.91
N TYR A 145 -11.63 12.96 11.26
CA TYR A 145 -10.80 14.01 11.86
C TYR A 145 -10.22 13.60 13.21
N GLN A 146 -11.06 13.09 14.12
CA GLN A 146 -10.62 12.65 15.44
C GLN A 146 -9.59 11.52 15.35
N THR A 147 -9.79 10.58 14.43
CA THR A 147 -8.87 9.47 14.21
C THR A 147 -7.52 9.94 13.67
N LEU A 148 -7.53 10.78 12.63
CA LEU A 148 -6.27 11.27 12.04
C LEU A 148 -5.51 12.20 13.02
N TYR A 149 -6.21 13.04 13.75
CA TYR A 149 -5.62 13.84 14.82
C TYR A 149 -4.93 12.97 15.88
N THR A 150 -5.62 11.95 16.37
CA THR A 150 -5.08 11.01 17.36
C THR A 150 -3.82 10.32 16.85
N CYS A 151 -3.81 9.89 15.57
CA CYS A 151 -2.63 9.30 14.96
C CYS A 151 -1.44 10.29 14.91
N LEU A 152 -1.67 11.53 14.48
CA LEU A 152 -0.63 12.54 14.36
C LEU A 152 -0.05 12.96 15.70
N GLU A 153 -0.92 13.17 16.71
CA GLU A 153 -0.50 13.53 18.06
C GLU A 153 0.32 12.39 18.71
N THR A 154 -0.16 11.16 18.59
CA THR A 154 0.54 9.99 19.15
C THR A 154 1.89 9.77 18.46
N VAL A 155 1.96 9.89 17.13
CA VAL A 155 3.23 9.80 16.39
C VAL A 155 4.21 10.89 16.84
N ALA A 156 3.75 12.14 17.04
CA ALA A 156 4.60 13.20 17.56
C ALA A 156 5.21 12.84 18.93
N LYS A 157 4.41 12.28 19.84
CA LYS A 157 4.89 11.84 21.17
C LYS A 157 5.86 10.66 21.06
N LEU A 158 5.59 9.66 20.22
CA LEU A 158 6.43 8.48 20.04
C LEU A 158 7.78 8.81 19.39
N MET A 159 7.83 9.74 18.45
CA MET A 159 9.06 10.09 17.73
C MET A 159 9.94 11.12 18.47
N ALA A 160 9.41 11.81 19.46
CA ALA A 160 10.09 12.90 20.17
C ALA A 160 11.47 12.53 20.74
N PRO A 161 11.72 11.32 21.28
CA PRO A 161 13.06 10.95 21.76
C PRO A 161 14.14 10.95 20.67
N ILE A 162 13.79 10.67 19.41
CA ILE A 162 14.72 10.59 18.27
C ILE A 162 14.72 11.90 17.47
N ALA A 163 13.56 12.47 17.18
CA ALA A 163 13.35 13.65 16.35
C ALA A 163 12.67 14.79 17.15
N PRO A 164 13.39 15.40 18.11
CA PRO A 164 12.77 16.29 19.10
C PRO A 164 12.18 17.58 18.52
N PHE A 165 12.79 18.16 17.50
CA PHE A 165 12.37 19.47 16.99
C PHE A 165 11.13 19.36 16.09
N TYR A 166 11.12 18.37 15.21
CA TYR A 166 9.95 18.13 14.34
C TYR A 166 8.74 17.67 15.16
N ALA A 167 8.98 16.77 16.11
CA ALA A 167 7.93 16.28 17.00
C ALA A 167 7.31 17.41 17.81
N ASP A 168 8.13 18.29 18.38
CA ASP A 168 7.63 19.43 19.16
C ASP A 168 6.86 20.42 18.31
N ARG A 169 7.32 20.68 17.09
CA ARG A 169 6.58 21.53 16.15
C ARG A 169 5.22 20.95 15.76
N LEU A 170 5.19 19.68 15.36
CA LEU A 170 3.95 18.99 15.01
C LEU A 170 2.95 18.97 16.17
N TYR A 171 3.44 18.64 17.37
CA TYR A 171 2.64 18.62 18.58
C TYR A 171 2.09 20.01 18.91
N SER A 172 2.92 21.05 18.89
CA SER A 172 2.53 22.43 19.18
C SER A 172 1.48 22.95 18.19
N ASP A 173 1.60 22.63 16.90
CA ASP A 173 0.64 23.01 15.88
C ASP A 173 -0.73 22.35 16.10
N LEU A 174 -0.76 21.08 16.55
CA LEU A 174 -2.00 20.35 16.86
C LEU A 174 -2.66 20.89 18.13
N ILE A 175 -1.92 20.99 19.23
CA ILE A 175 -2.42 21.39 20.55
C ILE A 175 -2.77 22.88 20.57
N GLY A 176 -2.03 23.73 19.86
CA GLY A 176 -2.27 25.17 19.80
C GLY A 176 -3.65 25.53 19.25
N VAL A 177 -4.24 24.69 18.40
CA VAL A 177 -5.60 24.87 17.89
C VAL A 177 -6.64 24.23 18.79
N THR A 178 -6.38 22.99 19.24
CA THR A 178 -7.39 22.18 19.93
C THR A 178 -7.45 22.43 21.44
N GLY A 179 -6.34 22.86 22.04
CA GLY A 179 -6.25 23.06 23.50
C GLY A 179 -6.46 21.77 24.34
N ARG A 180 -6.31 20.59 23.74
CA ARG A 180 -6.57 19.29 24.41
C ARG A 180 -5.52 18.91 25.44
N ASP A 181 -4.35 19.52 25.39
CA ASP A 181 -3.31 19.35 26.39
C ASP A 181 -2.84 20.73 26.87
N ASN A 182 -2.47 20.82 28.13
CA ASN A 182 -2.04 22.08 28.76
C ASN A 182 -0.52 22.26 28.81
N VAL A 183 0.23 21.36 28.18
CA VAL A 183 1.68 21.42 28.16
C VAL A 183 2.20 22.15 26.93
N VAL A 184 3.23 22.96 27.12
CA VAL A 184 3.77 23.84 26.07
C VAL A 184 4.72 23.13 25.09
N SER A 185 5.07 21.89 25.34
CA SER A 185 6.02 21.12 24.54
C SER A 185 5.73 19.64 24.63
N VAL A 186 5.94 18.90 23.53
CA VAL A 186 5.82 17.43 23.49
C VAL A 186 6.73 16.76 24.53
N HIS A 187 7.84 17.39 24.87
CA HIS A 187 8.82 16.86 25.84
C HIS A 187 8.34 16.95 27.30
N LEU A 188 7.28 17.67 27.55
CA LEU A 188 6.62 17.76 28.84
C LEU A 188 5.32 16.95 28.88
N ALA A 189 4.85 16.49 27.72
CA ALA A 189 3.66 15.65 27.60
C ALA A 189 3.93 14.24 28.13
N LYS A 190 2.87 13.58 28.60
CA LYS A 190 2.95 12.16 28.94
C LYS A 190 3.21 11.31 27.70
N PHE A 191 4.06 10.31 27.85
CA PHE A 191 4.24 9.28 26.83
C PHE A 191 2.91 8.53 26.61
N PRO A 192 2.56 8.14 25.37
CA PRO A 192 1.33 7.43 25.10
C PRO A 192 1.23 6.11 25.86
N GLU A 193 0.05 5.84 26.42
CA GLU A 193 -0.21 4.61 27.17
C GLU A 193 -0.96 3.61 26.28
N TYR A 194 -0.53 2.35 26.32
CA TYR A 194 -1.21 1.25 25.66
C TYR A 194 -2.58 0.97 26.27
N ASN A 195 -3.61 0.86 25.43
CA ASN A 195 -4.97 0.51 25.83
C ASN A 195 -5.43 -0.76 25.10
N GLU A 196 -5.40 -1.89 25.80
CA GLU A 196 -5.79 -3.19 25.27
C GLU A 196 -7.21 -3.22 24.70
N LYS A 197 -8.14 -2.44 25.27
CA LYS A 197 -9.54 -2.37 24.81
C LYS A 197 -9.70 -1.75 23.42
N MET A 198 -8.69 -1.05 22.92
CA MET A 198 -8.68 -0.48 21.58
C MET A 198 -8.05 -1.41 20.53
N VAL A 199 -7.52 -2.56 20.94
CA VAL A 199 -6.84 -3.48 20.05
C VAL A 199 -7.79 -4.55 19.54
N ASP A 200 -7.88 -4.67 18.23
CA ASP A 200 -8.64 -5.68 17.49
C ASP A 200 -7.68 -6.44 16.57
N LYS A 201 -7.11 -7.52 17.08
CA LYS A 201 -6.10 -8.31 16.34
C LYS A 201 -6.67 -9.03 15.13
N GLU A 202 -7.95 -9.36 15.15
CA GLU A 202 -8.63 -9.94 13.99
C GLU A 202 -8.72 -8.92 12.85
N LEU A 203 -9.14 -7.71 13.14
CA LEU A 203 -9.22 -6.61 12.17
C LEU A 203 -7.83 -6.21 11.65
N GLU A 204 -6.81 -6.19 12.51
CA GLU A 204 -5.42 -5.97 12.09
C GLU A 204 -4.96 -7.05 11.09
N ALA A 205 -5.25 -8.35 11.36
CA ALA A 205 -4.89 -9.46 10.49
C ALA A 205 -5.62 -9.41 9.13
N GLN A 206 -6.91 -9.09 9.13
CA GLN A 206 -7.69 -8.90 7.90
C GLN A 206 -7.12 -7.79 7.02
N MET A 207 -6.81 -6.65 7.61
CA MET A 207 -6.26 -5.52 6.86
C MET A 207 -4.81 -5.76 6.41
N GLN A 208 -4.01 -6.49 7.20
CA GLN A 208 -2.68 -6.94 6.77
C GLN A 208 -2.79 -7.84 5.55
N MET A 209 -3.75 -8.76 5.52
CA MET A 209 -4.02 -9.61 4.36
C MET A 209 -4.41 -8.77 3.13
N ALA A 210 -5.21 -7.71 3.32
CA ALA A 210 -5.54 -6.79 2.22
C ALA A 210 -4.28 -6.09 1.68
N GLN A 211 -3.37 -5.67 2.55
CA GLN A 211 -2.11 -5.02 2.18
C GLN A 211 -1.19 -5.98 1.42
N ASP A 212 -1.03 -7.21 1.91
CA ASP A 212 -0.16 -8.22 1.31
C ASP A 212 -0.66 -8.60 -0.09
N VAL A 213 -1.93 -8.99 -0.22
CA VAL A 213 -2.53 -9.32 -1.53
C VAL A 213 -2.42 -8.15 -2.50
N THR A 214 -2.74 -6.94 -2.05
CA THR A 214 -2.64 -5.74 -2.90
C THR A 214 -1.22 -5.50 -3.37
N SER A 215 -0.23 -5.60 -2.48
CA SER A 215 1.19 -5.42 -2.80
C SER A 215 1.66 -6.42 -3.85
N MET A 216 1.32 -7.70 -3.67
CA MET A 216 1.66 -8.78 -4.60
C MET A 216 1.04 -8.55 -5.98
N VAL A 217 -0.25 -8.23 -6.05
CA VAL A 217 -0.93 -7.97 -7.33
C VAL A 217 -0.35 -6.74 -8.04
N LEU A 218 -0.07 -5.67 -7.31
CA LEU A 218 0.56 -4.47 -7.89
C LEU A 218 2.00 -4.75 -8.39
N ALA A 219 2.72 -5.65 -7.74
CA ALA A 219 4.03 -6.11 -8.20
C ALA A 219 3.90 -6.92 -9.51
N LEU A 220 2.91 -7.81 -9.61
CA LEU A 220 2.63 -8.56 -10.84
C LEU A 220 2.23 -7.63 -12.00
N ARG A 221 1.38 -6.63 -11.75
CA ARG A 221 1.03 -5.61 -12.76
C ARG A 221 2.26 -4.86 -13.28
N ARG A 222 3.19 -4.50 -12.38
CA ARG A 222 4.45 -3.83 -12.75
C ARG A 222 5.35 -4.72 -13.62
N LYS A 223 5.42 -6.01 -13.33
CA LYS A 223 6.22 -6.99 -14.10
C LYS A 223 5.85 -6.99 -15.60
N VAL A 224 4.57 -6.77 -15.91
CA VAL A 224 4.04 -6.73 -17.29
C VAL A 224 3.61 -5.34 -17.75
N ASN A 225 3.99 -4.30 -17.00
CA ASN A 225 3.71 -2.90 -17.31
C ASN A 225 2.21 -2.56 -17.52
N ILE A 226 1.31 -3.27 -16.84
CA ILE A 226 -0.13 -2.97 -16.86
C ILE A 226 -0.47 -1.96 -15.77
N LYS A 227 -0.90 -0.77 -16.17
CA LYS A 227 -1.32 0.31 -15.25
C LYS A 227 -2.52 -0.12 -14.41
N VAL A 228 -2.59 0.34 -13.15
CA VAL A 228 -3.74 -0.01 -12.26
C VAL A 228 -5.06 0.49 -12.82
N ARG A 229 -5.07 1.57 -13.60
CA ARG A 229 -6.28 2.08 -14.27
C ARG A 229 -6.86 1.13 -15.31
N GLN A 230 -6.04 0.23 -15.89
CA GLN A 230 -6.53 -0.86 -16.72
C GLN A 230 -7.17 -1.93 -15.83
N PRO A 231 -8.50 -2.12 -15.85
CA PRO A 231 -9.11 -3.20 -15.09
C PRO A 231 -8.68 -4.56 -15.65
N LEU A 232 -8.57 -5.55 -14.76
CA LEU A 232 -8.31 -6.95 -15.11
C LEU A 232 -9.46 -7.82 -14.59
N GLN A 233 -9.61 -9.01 -15.14
CA GLN A 233 -10.76 -9.84 -14.84
C GLN A 233 -10.68 -10.45 -13.46
N CYS A 234 -9.58 -11.14 -13.14
CA CYS A 234 -9.59 -12.02 -11.99
C CYS A 234 -8.23 -12.10 -11.30
N ILE A 235 -8.28 -12.29 -9.98
CA ILE A 235 -7.18 -12.90 -9.22
C ILE A 235 -7.65 -14.22 -8.63
N MET A 236 -6.76 -15.22 -8.61
CA MET A 236 -7.00 -16.50 -7.94
C MET A 236 -6.09 -16.63 -6.73
N ILE A 237 -6.64 -17.13 -5.63
CA ILE A 237 -5.92 -17.33 -4.38
C ILE A 237 -6.17 -18.75 -3.92
N PRO A 238 -5.12 -19.61 -3.89
CA PRO A 238 -5.22 -20.94 -3.29
C PRO A 238 -5.51 -20.84 -1.80
N VAL A 239 -6.52 -21.55 -1.35
CA VAL A 239 -6.87 -21.63 0.07
C VAL A 239 -5.89 -22.56 0.76
N VAL A 240 -5.16 -22.03 1.73
CA VAL A 240 -4.26 -22.81 2.60
C VAL A 240 -5.01 -23.28 3.84
N ASP A 241 -5.82 -22.39 4.41
CA ASP A 241 -6.68 -22.65 5.56
C ASP A 241 -7.94 -21.76 5.52
N GLU A 242 -8.96 -22.14 6.28
CA GLU A 242 -10.23 -21.40 6.32
C GLU A 242 -10.12 -20.03 7.00
N VAL A 243 -9.13 -19.82 7.87
CA VAL A 243 -8.89 -18.54 8.54
C VAL A 243 -8.37 -17.53 7.51
N GLN A 244 -7.38 -17.91 6.70
CA GLN A 244 -6.86 -17.06 5.60
C GLN A 244 -7.97 -16.69 4.63
N LYS A 245 -8.81 -17.65 4.24
CA LYS A 245 -9.95 -17.40 3.36
C LYS A 245 -10.94 -16.40 3.97
N ALA A 246 -11.30 -16.60 5.24
CA ALA A 246 -12.22 -15.71 5.96
C ALA A 246 -11.66 -14.26 6.04
N HIS A 247 -10.37 -14.09 6.31
CA HIS A 247 -9.72 -12.79 6.33
C HIS A 247 -9.80 -12.12 4.95
N ILE A 248 -9.51 -12.84 3.86
CA ILE A 248 -9.57 -12.27 2.51
C ILE A 248 -11.00 -11.95 2.11
N GLU A 249 -11.99 -12.81 2.44
CA GLU A 249 -13.41 -12.53 2.16
C GLU A 249 -13.89 -11.27 2.88
N ALA A 250 -13.48 -11.03 4.12
CA ALA A 250 -13.84 -9.83 4.87
C ALA A 250 -13.37 -8.54 4.18
N VAL A 251 -12.20 -8.56 3.53
CA VAL A 251 -11.59 -7.39 2.87
C VAL A 251 -11.65 -7.46 1.34
N LYS A 252 -12.39 -8.41 0.77
CA LYS A 252 -12.47 -8.68 -0.66
C LYS A 252 -12.79 -7.46 -1.51
N ALA A 253 -13.81 -6.70 -1.13
CA ALA A 253 -14.21 -5.50 -1.85
C ALA A 253 -13.11 -4.43 -1.87
N LEU A 254 -12.39 -4.29 -0.76
CA LEU A 254 -11.26 -3.37 -0.64
C LEU A 254 -10.12 -3.79 -1.58
N ILE A 255 -9.72 -5.06 -1.55
CA ILE A 255 -8.67 -5.58 -2.44
C ILE A 255 -9.05 -5.35 -3.90
N MET A 256 -10.26 -5.75 -4.31
CA MET A 256 -10.73 -5.60 -5.70
C MET A 256 -10.68 -4.14 -6.16
N SER A 257 -11.09 -3.21 -5.31
CA SER A 257 -11.03 -1.77 -5.59
C SER A 257 -9.59 -1.27 -5.75
N GLU A 258 -8.69 -1.70 -4.86
CA GLU A 258 -7.30 -1.24 -4.82
C GLU A 258 -6.48 -1.72 -6.01
N VAL A 259 -6.67 -2.96 -6.41
CA VAL A 259 -5.93 -3.56 -7.53
C VAL A 259 -6.69 -3.51 -8.85
N ASN A 260 -7.93 -2.97 -8.85
CA ASN A 260 -8.80 -2.84 -10.01
C ASN A 260 -9.00 -4.15 -10.78
N VAL A 261 -9.53 -5.14 -10.07
CA VAL A 261 -9.98 -6.42 -10.64
C VAL A 261 -11.47 -6.61 -10.43
N LYS A 262 -12.10 -7.39 -11.30
CA LYS A 262 -13.55 -7.64 -11.24
C LYS A 262 -13.93 -8.72 -10.25
N GLU A 263 -13.01 -9.68 -9.99
CA GLU A 263 -13.31 -10.86 -9.20
C GLU A 263 -12.09 -11.38 -8.43
N ILE A 264 -12.34 -11.96 -7.25
CA ILE A 264 -11.41 -12.81 -6.53
C ILE A 264 -11.99 -14.20 -6.45
N LYS A 265 -11.26 -15.20 -6.96
CA LYS A 265 -11.63 -16.63 -6.89
C LYS A 265 -10.72 -17.34 -5.91
N PHE A 266 -11.35 -18.11 -5.02
CA PHE A 266 -10.63 -19.08 -4.21
C PHE A 266 -10.58 -20.40 -4.93
N VAL A 267 -9.42 -21.06 -4.89
CA VAL A 267 -9.22 -22.35 -5.52
C VAL A 267 -8.62 -23.34 -4.52
N ASP A 268 -9.11 -24.57 -4.55
CA ASP A 268 -8.52 -25.65 -3.77
C ASP A 268 -7.21 -26.07 -4.44
N GLY A 269 -6.12 -25.97 -3.68
CA GLY A 269 -4.70 -26.22 -3.95
C GLY A 269 -4.21 -26.57 -5.37
N ALA A 270 -4.80 -27.52 -6.06
CA ALA A 270 -4.29 -28.09 -7.31
C ALA A 270 -5.07 -27.70 -8.57
N ALA A 271 -5.97 -26.72 -8.51
CA ALA A 271 -6.83 -26.39 -9.66
C ALA A 271 -6.06 -25.66 -10.77
N GLY A 272 -5.39 -26.38 -11.64
CA GLY A 272 -5.02 -26.08 -13.05
C GLY A 272 -4.36 -24.74 -13.44
N VAL A 273 -4.40 -23.73 -12.59
CA VAL A 273 -3.87 -22.38 -12.81
C VAL A 273 -2.52 -22.16 -12.15
N LEU A 274 -2.20 -22.97 -11.15
CA LEU A 274 -0.95 -22.91 -10.41
C LEU A 274 -0.18 -24.21 -10.64
N VAL A 275 0.71 -24.23 -11.63
CA VAL A 275 1.67 -25.34 -11.77
C VAL A 275 2.83 -25.06 -10.84
N LYS A 276 2.85 -25.76 -9.70
CA LYS A 276 4.01 -25.75 -8.81
C LYS A 276 5.09 -26.63 -9.37
N LYS A 277 6.33 -26.18 -9.25
CA LYS A 277 7.54 -26.95 -9.52
C LYS A 277 8.49 -26.92 -8.35
N VAL A 278 9.32 -27.92 -8.26
CA VAL A 278 10.29 -28.08 -7.16
C VAL A 278 11.69 -28.07 -7.75
N LYS A 279 12.57 -27.30 -7.15
CA LYS A 279 13.99 -27.26 -7.50
C LYS A 279 14.83 -27.67 -6.31
N CYS A 280 15.78 -28.56 -6.53
CA CYS A 280 16.70 -29.03 -5.51
C CYS A 280 17.67 -27.94 -5.05
N ASP A 281 17.84 -27.78 -3.75
CA ASP A 281 19.01 -27.10 -3.18
C ASP A 281 20.20 -28.07 -3.17
N PHE A 282 21.02 -28.01 -4.22
CA PHE A 282 22.17 -28.89 -4.38
C PHE A 282 23.22 -28.78 -3.26
N LYS A 283 23.28 -27.62 -2.59
CA LYS A 283 24.20 -27.43 -1.46
C LYS A 283 23.77 -28.26 -0.24
N LYS A 284 22.47 -28.42 -0.05
CA LYS A 284 21.91 -29.21 1.06
C LYS A 284 21.77 -30.69 0.71
N LEU A 285 21.25 -31.00 -0.48
CA LEU A 285 20.99 -32.37 -0.91
C LEU A 285 22.25 -33.13 -1.36
N GLY A 286 23.25 -32.42 -1.89
CA GLY A 286 24.51 -33.04 -2.34
C GLY A 286 25.21 -33.87 -1.27
N PRO A 287 25.42 -33.36 -0.03
CA PRO A 287 25.98 -34.15 1.08
C PRO A 287 25.08 -35.30 1.52
N LYS A 288 23.75 -35.19 1.40
CA LYS A 288 22.79 -36.25 1.83
C LYS A 288 22.77 -37.44 0.85
N PHE A 289 22.81 -37.17 -0.47
CA PHE A 289 22.58 -38.21 -1.48
C PHE A 289 23.78 -38.59 -2.34
N GLY A 290 24.87 -37.82 -2.34
CA GLY A 290 26.12 -38.16 -3.00
C GLY A 290 25.96 -38.65 -4.46
N LYS A 291 26.27 -39.90 -4.71
CA LYS A 291 26.17 -40.49 -6.08
C LYS A 291 24.73 -40.61 -6.60
N GLN A 292 23.73 -40.65 -5.70
CA GLN A 292 22.31 -40.73 -6.06
C GLN A 292 21.70 -39.35 -6.36
N MET A 293 22.43 -38.27 -6.16
CA MET A 293 21.92 -36.90 -6.34
C MET A 293 21.29 -36.66 -7.71
N LYS A 294 21.85 -37.26 -8.78
CA LYS A 294 21.31 -37.13 -10.13
C LYS A 294 19.92 -37.76 -10.26
N ALA A 295 19.73 -38.92 -9.65
CA ALA A 295 18.43 -39.62 -9.64
C ALA A 295 17.40 -38.84 -8.80
N VAL A 296 17.80 -38.36 -7.62
CA VAL A 296 16.95 -37.52 -6.77
C VAL A 296 16.54 -36.23 -7.49
N ALA A 297 17.46 -35.55 -8.15
CA ALA A 297 17.15 -34.33 -8.89
C ALA A 297 16.18 -34.55 -10.05
N ALA A 298 16.30 -35.68 -10.75
CA ALA A 298 15.34 -36.06 -11.80
C ALA A 298 13.94 -36.36 -11.21
N ALA A 299 13.88 -37.12 -10.12
CA ALA A 299 12.61 -37.42 -9.45
C ALA A 299 11.92 -36.17 -8.89
N VAL A 300 12.68 -35.25 -8.31
CA VAL A 300 12.17 -33.95 -7.84
C VAL A 300 11.64 -33.09 -8.99
N ALA A 301 12.32 -33.05 -10.12
CA ALA A 301 11.88 -32.28 -11.29
C ALA A 301 10.58 -32.81 -11.93
N GLU A 302 10.29 -34.10 -11.74
CA GLU A 302 9.12 -34.79 -12.28
C GLU A 302 7.99 -34.98 -11.23
N MET A 303 8.09 -34.32 -10.06
CA MET A 303 7.05 -34.42 -9.02
C MET A 303 5.68 -33.97 -9.55
N SER A 304 4.66 -34.78 -9.28
CA SER A 304 3.27 -34.41 -9.55
C SER A 304 2.79 -33.29 -8.61
N GLN A 305 1.70 -32.61 -8.96
CA GLN A 305 1.12 -31.56 -8.11
C GLN A 305 0.68 -32.10 -6.75
N GLU A 306 0.18 -33.34 -6.72
CA GLU A 306 -0.21 -34.06 -5.50
C GLU A 306 1.00 -34.34 -4.61
N ALA A 307 2.10 -34.80 -5.19
CA ALA A 307 3.36 -35.06 -4.47
C ALA A 307 3.95 -33.75 -3.89
N ILE A 308 3.86 -32.64 -4.63
CA ILE A 308 4.31 -31.33 -4.17
C ILE A 308 3.41 -30.84 -3.00
N ALA A 309 2.10 -31.01 -3.11
CA ALA A 309 1.16 -30.66 -2.03
C ALA A 309 1.40 -31.53 -0.78
N GLU A 310 1.73 -32.81 -0.94
CA GLU A 310 2.09 -33.70 0.16
C GLU A 310 3.40 -33.25 0.85
N LEU A 311 4.42 -32.89 0.08
CA LEU A 311 5.67 -32.33 0.60
C LEU A 311 5.44 -31.04 1.41
N GLU A 312 4.60 -30.14 0.91
CA GLU A 312 4.24 -28.90 1.63
C GLU A 312 3.47 -29.17 2.93
N LYS A 313 2.54 -30.10 2.90
CA LYS A 313 1.68 -30.45 4.05
C LYS A 313 2.44 -31.21 5.13
N ASN A 314 3.23 -32.20 4.73
CA ASN A 314 3.91 -33.11 5.65
C ASN A 314 5.33 -32.68 6.00
N GLY A 315 5.87 -31.64 5.29
CA GLY A 315 7.24 -31.19 5.45
C GLY A 315 8.30 -32.14 4.88
N LYS A 316 7.91 -33.31 4.38
CA LYS A 316 8.79 -34.33 3.80
C LYS A 316 8.07 -35.16 2.74
N TYR A 317 8.83 -35.69 1.79
CA TYR A 317 8.35 -36.60 0.75
C TYR A 317 9.38 -37.71 0.49
N THR A 318 8.91 -38.94 0.22
CA THR A 318 9.77 -40.13 0.00
C THR A 318 9.64 -40.59 -1.45
N PHE A 319 10.76 -40.71 -2.12
CA PHE A 319 10.87 -41.31 -3.46
C PHE A 319 11.35 -42.76 -3.35
N ASP A 320 10.81 -43.66 -4.18
CA ASP A 320 11.42 -44.95 -4.51
C ASP A 320 12.30 -44.79 -5.76
N LEU A 321 13.59 -44.90 -5.58
CA LEU A 321 14.59 -44.80 -6.64
C LEU A 321 15.07 -46.18 -7.13
N GLY A 322 14.12 -47.11 -7.36
CA GLY A 322 14.44 -48.46 -7.85
C GLY A 322 14.98 -49.39 -6.77
N GLY A 323 14.36 -49.33 -5.58
CA GLY A 323 14.69 -50.16 -4.42
C GLY A 323 15.52 -49.47 -3.35
N ALA A 324 15.80 -48.16 -3.51
CA ALA A 324 16.38 -47.29 -2.49
C ALA A 324 15.40 -46.16 -2.18
N GLU A 325 15.00 -46.00 -0.93
CA GLU A 325 14.17 -44.90 -0.49
C GLU A 325 15.02 -43.62 -0.33
N ALA A 326 14.58 -42.52 -0.93
CA ALA A 326 15.16 -41.21 -0.76
C ALA A 326 14.13 -40.25 -0.15
N VAL A 327 14.42 -39.70 1.03
CA VAL A 327 13.54 -38.77 1.74
C VAL A 327 14.10 -37.36 1.56
N ILE A 328 13.27 -36.44 1.03
CA ILE A 328 13.55 -35.01 0.99
C ILE A 328 12.67 -34.26 1.99
N GLU A 329 13.18 -33.18 2.53
CA GLU A 329 12.43 -32.28 3.38
C GLU A 329 12.11 -30.98 2.62
N SER A 330 11.04 -30.28 2.99
CA SER A 330 10.68 -29.00 2.37
C SER A 330 11.80 -27.95 2.48
N ALA A 331 12.66 -28.05 3.49
CA ALA A 331 13.84 -27.20 3.67
C ALA A 331 14.99 -27.52 2.69
N ASP A 332 14.97 -28.67 2.01
CA ASP A 332 16.00 -29.12 1.08
C ASP A 332 15.73 -28.69 -0.37
N VAL A 333 14.57 -28.07 -0.61
CA VAL A 333 14.10 -27.74 -1.95
C VAL A 333 13.48 -26.35 -1.97
N GLU A 334 13.40 -25.76 -3.15
CA GLU A 334 12.69 -24.53 -3.43
C GLU A 334 11.43 -24.86 -4.23
N ILE A 335 10.26 -24.59 -3.66
CA ILE A 335 8.98 -24.77 -4.36
C ILE A 335 8.61 -23.43 -4.96
N PHE A 336 8.40 -23.38 -6.28
CA PHE A 336 8.02 -22.19 -7.01
C PHE A 336 6.87 -22.49 -7.98
N SER A 337 6.15 -21.44 -8.37
CA SER A 337 5.06 -21.55 -9.34
C SER A 337 5.54 -21.06 -10.71
N GLU A 338 5.19 -21.77 -11.78
CA GLU A 338 5.38 -21.30 -13.15
C GLU A 338 4.21 -20.49 -13.63
N ASP A 339 4.50 -19.42 -14.39
CA ASP A 339 3.49 -18.61 -15.05
C ASP A 339 2.82 -19.45 -16.18
N ILE A 340 1.50 -19.50 -16.16
CA ILE A 340 0.70 -20.11 -17.22
C ILE A 340 0.34 -19.02 -18.24
N PRO A 341 0.22 -19.31 -19.53
CA PRO A 341 -0.19 -18.32 -20.52
C PRO A 341 -1.45 -17.56 -20.07
N GLY A 342 -1.37 -16.22 -20.01
CA GLY A 342 -2.44 -15.36 -19.53
C GLY A 342 -2.49 -15.15 -18.02
N TRP A 343 -1.61 -15.80 -17.22
CA TRP A 343 -1.56 -15.67 -15.77
C TRP A 343 -0.14 -15.38 -15.27
N LEU A 344 -0.04 -14.56 -14.24
CA LEU A 344 1.19 -14.33 -13.49
C LEU A 344 1.00 -14.72 -12.04
N VAL A 345 2.02 -15.35 -11.45
CA VAL A 345 1.96 -15.83 -10.07
C VAL A 345 3.00 -15.16 -9.21
N ALA A 346 2.61 -14.83 -7.99
CA ALA A 346 3.50 -14.39 -6.92
C ALA A 346 3.26 -15.22 -5.67
N ASN A 347 4.35 -15.48 -4.94
CA ASN A 347 4.34 -16.21 -3.67
C ASN A 347 5.06 -15.37 -2.61
N GLU A 348 4.46 -15.26 -1.44
CA GLU A 348 5.08 -14.65 -0.26
C GLU A 348 4.69 -15.44 0.98
N GLY A 349 5.65 -16.16 1.55
CA GLY A 349 5.40 -17.08 2.65
C GLY A 349 4.36 -18.14 2.29
N LYS A 350 3.22 -18.14 2.98
CA LYS A 350 2.09 -19.05 2.71
C LYS A 350 1.04 -18.49 1.76
N LEU A 351 1.20 -17.22 1.36
CA LEU A 351 0.25 -16.56 0.48
C LEU A 351 0.72 -16.70 -0.98
N THR A 352 -0.17 -17.18 -1.83
CA THR A 352 0.01 -17.24 -3.28
C THR A 352 -1.10 -16.48 -3.95
N VAL A 353 -0.76 -15.67 -4.94
CA VAL A 353 -1.71 -14.92 -5.74
C VAL A 353 -1.41 -15.11 -7.22
N ALA A 354 -2.40 -15.50 -8.01
CA ALA A 354 -2.34 -15.55 -9.45
C ALA A 354 -3.20 -14.44 -10.05
N LEU A 355 -2.62 -13.64 -10.94
CA LEU A 355 -3.28 -12.53 -11.62
C LEU A 355 -3.53 -12.89 -13.08
N GLU A 356 -4.77 -12.82 -13.53
CA GLU A 356 -5.12 -12.89 -14.94
C GLU A 356 -4.73 -11.58 -15.64
N VAL A 357 -3.82 -11.68 -16.63
CA VAL A 357 -3.29 -10.51 -17.35
C VAL A 357 -3.87 -10.37 -18.76
N THR A 358 -4.80 -11.23 -19.14
CA THR A 358 -5.52 -11.14 -20.41
C THR A 358 -6.48 -9.95 -20.37
N VAL A 359 -6.32 -9.02 -21.30
CA VAL A 359 -7.20 -7.85 -21.42
C VAL A 359 -8.20 -8.10 -22.55
N THR A 360 -9.46 -8.26 -22.19
CA THR A 360 -10.57 -8.35 -23.18
C THR A 360 -10.89 -6.97 -23.76
N ASP A 361 -11.60 -6.92 -24.88
CA ASP A 361 -12.02 -5.66 -25.50
C ASP A 361 -12.88 -4.81 -24.56
N GLU A 362 -13.74 -5.44 -23.76
CA GLU A 362 -14.55 -4.77 -22.74
C GLU A 362 -13.68 -4.11 -21.66
N LEU A 363 -12.74 -4.86 -21.09
CA LEU A 363 -11.80 -4.33 -20.10
C LEU A 363 -10.89 -3.25 -20.67
N ARG A 364 -10.52 -3.37 -21.95
CA ARG A 364 -9.75 -2.36 -22.66
C ARG A 364 -10.53 -1.05 -22.79
N ARG A 365 -11.81 -1.10 -23.22
CA ARG A 365 -12.67 0.09 -23.32
C ARG A 365 -12.82 0.79 -21.96
N GLU A 366 -13.08 0.04 -20.89
CA GLU A 366 -13.14 0.62 -19.56
C GLU A 366 -11.79 1.24 -19.13
N GLY A 367 -10.68 0.58 -19.44
CA GLY A 367 -9.33 1.09 -19.18
C GLY A 367 -9.08 2.43 -19.88
N ILE A 368 -9.46 2.56 -21.13
CA ILE A 368 -9.37 3.80 -21.91
C ILE A 368 -10.20 4.90 -21.24
N ALA A 369 -11.45 4.61 -20.87
CA ALA A 369 -12.30 5.59 -20.18
C ALA A 369 -11.68 6.10 -18.87
N ARG A 370 -11.13 5.21 -18.06
CA ARG A 370 -10.44 5.57 -16.80
C ARG A 370 -9.16 6.38 -17.04
N GLU A 371 -8.42 6.07 -18.09
CA GLU A 371 -7.22 6.85 -18.48
C GLU A 371 -7.62 8.24 -18.98
N LEU A 372 -8.67 8.37 -19.78
CA LEU A 372 -9.23 9.66 -20.22
C LEU A 372 -9.63 10.53 -19.02
N VAL A 373 -10.36 9.99 -18.06
CA VAL A 373 -10.71 10.69 -16.81
C VAL A 373 -9.46 11.24 -16.12
N ASN A 374 -8.43 10.42 -15.96
CA ASN A 374 -7.19 10.87 -15.32
C ASN A 374 -6.50 12.02 -16.08
N ARG A 375 -6.41 11.91 -17.41
CA ARG A 375 -5.77 12.93 -18.25
C ARG A 375 -6.56 14.23 -18.26
N ILE A 376 -7.88 14.16 -18.36
CA ILE A 376 -8.75 15.34 -18.29
C ILE A 376 -8.64 16.02 -16.92
N GLN A 377 -8.59 15.26 -15.83
CA GLN A 377 -8.37 15.81 -14.49
C GLN A 377 -6.99 16.50 -14.36
N ASN A 378 -5.96 15.98 -15.02
CA ASN A 378 -4.65 16.63 -15.06
C ASN A 378 -4.70 17.94 -15.85
N ILE A 379 -5.44 18.00 -16.98
CA ILE A 379 -5.65 19.25 -17.74
C ILE A 379 -6.39 20.26 -16.86
N ARG A 380 -7.47 19.89 -16.20
CA ARG A 380 -8.20 20.79 -15.27
C ARG A 380 -7.26 21.40 -14.24
N LYS A 381 -6.41 20.56 -13.64
CA LYS A 381 -5.43 20.99 -12.62
C LYS A 381 -4.39 21.97 -13.21
N SER A 382 -3.81 21.64 -14.36
CA SER A 382 -2.79 22.48 -14.99
C SER A 382 -3.36 23.79 -15.55
N SER A 383 -4.64 23.80 -15.92
CA SER A 383 -5.36 25.00 -16.37
C SER A 383 -5.90 25.87 -15.22
N GLY A 384 -5.65 25.49 -13.96
CA GLY A 384 -6.08 26.27 -12.79
C GLY A 384 -7.60 26.25 -12.55
N PHE A 385 -8.30 25.21 -13.01
CA PHE A 385 -9.74 25.08 -12.75
C PHE A 385 -10.01 24.76 -11.29
N GLU A 386 -11.06 25.35 -10.74
CA GLU A 386 -11.57 24.99 -9.41
C GLU A 386 -12.17 23.58 -9.40
N ILE A 387 -12.22 22.99 -8.22
CA ILE A 387 -12.74 21.62 -8.03
C ILE A 387 -14.19 21.50 -8.48
N THR A 388 -14.96 22.57 -8.33
CA THR A 388 -16.40 22.67 -8.64
C THR A 388 -16.72 23.10 -10.06
N ASP A 389 -15.71 23.51 -10.84
CA ASP A 389 -15.93 24.00 -12.21
C ASP A 389 -16.50 22.88 -13.10
N LYS A 390 -17.57 23.21 -13.81
CA LYS A 390 -18.14 22.37 -14.86
C LYS A 390 -17.41 22.59 -16.18
N ILE A 391 -17.31 21.55 -16.98
CA ILE A 391 -16.56 21.60 -18.24
C ILE A 391 -17.35 21.00 -19.42
N LYS A 392 -17.06 21.51 -20.62
CA LYS A 392 -17.46 20.88 -21.89
C LYS A 392 -16.23 20.24 -22.52
N LEU A 393 -16.44 19.04 -23.07
CA LEU A 393 -15.39 18.22 -23.63
C LEU A 393 -15.64 17.94 -25.10
N THR A 394 -14.60 18.16 -25.91
CA THR A 394 -14.58 17.71 -27.32
C THR A 394 -13.33 16.89 -27.54
N LEU A 395 -13.47 15.64 -27.96
CA LEU A 395 -12.36 14.74 -28.28
C LEU A 395 -12.31 14.49 -29.80
N SER A 396 -11.07 14.40 -30.31
CA SER A 396 -10.90 13.96 -31.70
C SER A 396 -11.29 12.49 -31.84
N LYS A 397 -11.97 12.16 -32.93
CA LYS A 397 -12.30 10.78 -33.28
C LYS A 397 -11.04 9.95 -33.46
N ASN A 398 -11.04 8.77 -32.89
CA ASN A 398 -10.00 7.77 -33.05
C ASN A 398 -10.62 6.36 -32.94
N PRO A 399 -10.45 5.49 -33.95
CA PRO A 399 -11.06 4.16 -33.95
C PRO A 399 -10.71 3.32 -32.72
N GLN A 400 -9.63 3.60 -32.03
CA GLN A 400 -9.24 2.87 -30.82
C GLN A 400 -9.97 3.33 -29.56
N THR A 401 -10.59 4.52 -29.58
CA THR A 401 -11.22 5.13 -28.39
C THR A 401 -12.70 5.42 -28.56
N ASP A 402 -13.21 5.55 -29.80
CA ASP A 402 -14.58 6.00 -30.07
C ASP A 402 -15.62 5.10 -29.38
N ASP A 403 -15.45 3.78 -29.42
CA ASP A 403 -16.34 2.84 -28.74
C ASP A 403 -16.30 3.03 -27.22
N ALA A 404 -15.12 3.20 -26.64
CA ALA A 404 -14.96 3.45 -25.21
C ALA A 404 -15.59 4.78 -24.78
N VAL A 405 -15.40 5.85 -25.57
CA VAL A 405 -16.00 7.18 -25.30
C VAL A 405 -17.51 7.12 -25.39
N ASN A 406 -18.07 6.42 -26.38
CA ASN A 406 -19.51 6.28 -26.54
C ASN A 406 -20.13 5.43 -25.40
N GLU A 407 -19.54 4.28 -25.08
CA GLU A 407 -20.01 3.37 -24.03
C GLU A 407 -19.93 4.00 -22.64
N TYR A 408 -18.80 4.68 -22.33
CA TYR A 408 -18.53 5.25 -21.01
C TYR A 408 -18.73 6.77 -20.94
N ASN A 409 -19.47 7.39 -21.87
CA ASN A 409 -19.69 8.85 -21.93
C ASN A 409 -20.17 9.42 -20.59
N SER A 410 -21.24 8.86 -20.04
CA SER A 410 -21.80 9.29 -18.75
C SER A 410 -20.82 9.10 -17.58
N TYR A 411 -20.07 8.00 -17.58
CA TYR A 411 -19.05 7.75 -16.56
C TYR A 411 -17.95 8.84 -16.61
N ILE A 412 -17.41 9.11 -17.81
CA ILE A 412 -16.35 10.13 -17.99
C ILE A 412 -16.86 11.48 -17.54
N CYS A 413 -18.03 11.92 -18.02
CA CYS A 413 -18.63 13.20 -17.66
C CYS A 413 -18.81 13.32 -16.14
N ASN A 414 -19.36 12.32 -15.48
CA ASN A 414 -19.59 12.33 -14.03
C ASN A 414 -18.26 12.44 -13.24
N GLN A 415 -17.21 11.78 -13.70
CA GLN A 415 -15.91 11.80 -13.01
C GLN A 415 -15.14 13.10 -13.15
N VAL A 416 -15.41 13.89 -14.21
CA VAL A 416 -14.68 15.14 -14.49
C VAL A 416 -15.54 16.40 -14.40
N LEU A 417 -16.79 16.28 -13.92
CA LEU A 417 -17.81 17.33 -13.92
C LEU A 417 -18.09 17.87 -15.34
N GLY A 418 -18.09 16.96 -16.32
CA GLY A 418 -18.44 17.27 -17.70
C GLY A 418 -19.94 17.46 -17.89
N THR A 419 -20.37 18.53 -18.51
CA THR A 419 -21.77 18.77 -18.90
C THR A 419 -22.08 18.18 -20.27
N SER A 420 -21.05 18.04 -21.10
CA SER A 420 -21.13 17.34 -22.40
C SER A 420 -19.77 16.77 -22.80
N LEU A 421 -19.82 15.64 -23.52
CA LEU A 421 -18.67 15.03 -24.16
C LEU A 421 -19.04 14.67 -25.59
N THR A 422 -18.34 15.23 -26.57
CA THR A 422 -18.60 15.03 -28.00
C THR A 422 -17.35 14.57 -28.74
N LEU A 423 -17.55 13.76 -29.77
CA LEU A 423 -16.49 13.36 -30.71
C LEU A 423 -16.55 14.23 -31.96
N ALA A 424 -15.41 14.75 -32.41
CA ALA A 424 -15.28 15.58 -33.60
C ALA A 424 -14.13 15.08 -34.50
N ASP A 425 -14.26 15.29 -35.82
CA ASP A 425 -13.19 14.92 -36.75
C ASP A 425 -11.94 15.81 -36.57
N GLU A 426 -12.14 17.05 -36.17
CA GLU A 426 -11.07 18.01 -35.86
C GLU A 426 -11.36 18.75 -34.55
N VAL A 427 -10.34 18.88 -33.70
CA VAL A 427 -10.44 19.60 -32.42
C VAL A 427 -9.53 20.80 -32.48
N LYS A 428 -10.13 22.01 -32.54
CA LYS A 428 -9.40 23.29 -32.50
C LYS A 428 -8.99 23.56 -31.07
N ASP A 429 -7.79 24.13 -30.91
CA ASP A 429 -7.23 24.51 -29.61
C ASP A 429 -7.17 23.32 -28.60
N GLY A 430 -7.05 22.10 -29.11
CA GLY A 430 -7.00 20.88 -28.29
C GLY A 430 -5.62 20.61 -27.69
N THR A 431 -5.61 20.06 -26.50
CA THR A 431 -4.40 19.47 -25.88
C THR A 431 -4.20 18.06 -26.39
N GLU A 432 -3.00 17.74 -26.86
CA GLU A 432 -2.67 16.37 -27.25
C GLU A 432 -2.53 15.45 -26.05
N LEU A 433 -3.22 14.32 -26.09
CA LEU A 433 -3.13 13.23 -25.13
C LEU A 433 -2.43 12.04 -25.77
N ASN A 434 -1.22 11.73 -25.28
CA ASN A 434 -0.43 10.62 -25.77
C ASN A 434 -0.72 9.37 -24.93
N PHE A 435 -1.24 8.32 -25.55
CA PHE A 435 -1.37 6.96 -24.99
C PHE A 435 -0.18 6.12 -25.45
N ASP A 436 -0.07 4.91 -24.96
CA ASP A 436 1.10 4.07 -25.27
C ASP A 436 1.17 3.74 -26.77
N ASP A 437 0.02 3.54 -27.45
CA ASP A 437 -0.07 3.10 -28.84
C ASP A 437 -0.70 4.16 -29.80
N PHE A 438 -1.25 5.24 -29.28
CA PHE A 438 -1.93 6.26 -30.07
C PHE A 438 -1.97 7.63 -29.37
N SER A 439 -2.32 8.66 -30.12
CA SER A 439 -2.63 9.99 -29.54
C SER A 439 -4.01 10.46 -30.00
N LEU A 440 -4.60 11.37 -29.22
CA LEU A 440 -5.82 12.08 -29.56
C LEU A 440 -5.77 13.50 -28.99
N PHE A 441 -6.61 14.37 -29.52
CA PHE A 441 -6.75 15.75 -29.06
C PHE A 441 -8.01 15.91 -28.22
N VAL A 442 -7.89 16.66 -27.13
CA VAL A 442 -9.03 17.03 -26.28
C VAL A 442 -9.07 18.53 -26.06
N ASN A 443 -10.21 19.14 -26.26
CA ASN A 443 -10.50 20.51 -25.85
C ASN A 443 -11.36 20.46 -24.57
N VAL A 444 -10.91 21.18 -23.54
CA VAL A 444 -11.55 21.27 -22.21
C VAL A 444 -11.91 22.72 -21.97
N VAL A 445 -13.18 23.04 -22.03
CA VAL A 445 -13.68 24.40 -21.87
C VAL A 445 -14.47 24.51 -20.58
N LYS A 446 -14.14 25.52 -19.76
CA LYS A 446 -14.92 25.86 -18.56
C LYS A 446 -16.26 26.43 -18.99
N GLU A 447 -17.34 25.96 -18.35
CA GLU A 447 -18.71 26.45 -18.61
C GLU A 447 -19.05 27.71 -17.82
#